data_431b6c93fe135add6baf71a0b2e5d615
#
_entry.id   431b6c93fe135add6baf71a0b2e5d615
#
_cell.length_a   1.000
_cell.length_b   1.000
_cell.length_c   1.000
_cell.angle_alpha   90.00
_cell.angle_beta   90.00
_cell.angle_gamma   90.00
#
_symmetry.space_group_name_H-M   'P 1'
#
loop_
_entity.id
_entity.type
_entity.pdbx_description
1 polymer ?
#
loop_
_entity_poly.entity_id
_entity_poly.type
_entity_poly.pdbx_seq_one_letter_code
_entity_poly.pdbx_strand_id
1 'polypeptide(L)' 'MKMINDINVAEILKNMPQGTRLYCVVYGNCRLVGVIEGDIIIVKTIGGFIYSLDKFGKLSKYGECLIFPSKEMRDWTKYT' A
#
# COMPACT_ATOMS: atom_id res chain seq x y z
N MET A 1 -10.02 -13.00 -21.27
CA MET A 1 -8.72 -13.31 -20.78
C MET A 1 -8.56 -12.96 -19.31
N LYS A 2 -7.84 -13.77 -18.63
CA LYS A 2 -7.65 -13.57 -17.22
C LYS A 2 -6.75 -12.38 -16.94
N MET A 3 -7.22 -11.49 -16.14
CA MET A 3 -6.39 -10.37 -15.73
C MET A 3 -5.37 -10.82 -14.71
N ILE A 4 -4.28 -10.09 -14.63
CA ILE A 4 -3.32 -10.31 -13.58
C ILE A 4 -4.01 -10.05 -12.26
N ASN A 5 -3.86 -10.99 -11.36
CA ASN A 5 -4.49 -10.88 -10.07
C ASN A 5 -3.90 -9.73 -9.29
N ASP A 6 -4.76 -9.02 -8.61
CA ASP A 6 -4.31 -8.01 -7.68
C ASP A 6 -3.66 -8.72 -6.49
N ILE A 7 -2.56 -8.16 -6.04
CA ILE A 7 -1.89 -8.67 -4.87
C ILE A 7 -2.55 -8.04 -3.65
N ASN A 8 -2.83 -8.86 -2.65
CA ASN A 8 -3.41 -8.35 -1.41
C ASN A 8 -2.31 -7.71 -0.57
N VAL A 9 -2.10 -6.43 -0.78
CA VAL A 9 -1.04 -5.68 -0.13
C VAL A 9 -1.30 -5.55 1.37
N ALA A 10 -2.57 -5.45 1.77
CA ALA A 10 -2.91 -5.37 3.19
C ALA A 10 -2.44 -6.61 3.93
N GLU A 11 -2.57 -7.78 3.31
CA GLU A 11 -2.13 -9.02 3.92
C GLU A 11 -0.62 -9.00 4.17
N ILE A 12 0.11 -8.40 3.25
CA ILE A 12 1.56 -8.26 3.40
C ILE A 12 1.88 -7.24 4.50
N LEU A 13 1.23 -6.09 4.43
CA LEU A 13 1.55 -4.97 5.32
C LEU A 13 1.13 -5.20 6.76
N LYS A 14 0.11 -6.03 6.99
CA LYS A 14 -0.35 -6.23 8.36
C LYS A 14 0.71 -6.86 9.25
N ASN A 15 1.71 -7.48 8.65
CA ASN A 15 2.81 -8.11 9.39
C ASN A 15 4.02 -7.20 9.50
N MET A 16 3.96 -6.00 8.98
CA MET A 16 5.06 -5.05 9.06
C MET A 16 4.85 -4.08 10.20
N PRO A 17 5.94 -3.59 10.81
CA PRO A 17 5.80 -2.68 11.93
C PRO A 17 5.29 -1.32 11.50
N GLN A 18 4.60 -0.66 12.41
CA GLN A 18 4.19 0.72 12.21
C GLN A 18 5.43 1.55 11.92
N GLY A 19 5.31 2.47 10.98
CA GLY A 19 6.42 3.32 10.59
C GLY A 19 7.24 2.78 9.44
N THR A 20 6.88 1.58 8.93
CA THR A 20 7.57 1.02 7.77
C THR A 20 7.50 2.02 6.61
N ARG A 21 8.64 2.24 5.98
CA ARG A 21 8.71 3.18 4.87
C ARG A 21 8.06 2.58 3.64
N LEU A 22 7.25 3.39 2.97
CA LEU A 22 6.57 3.00 1.75
C LEU A 22 6.62 4.15 0.77
N TYR A 23 6.26 3.88 -0.47
CA TYR A 23 6.19 4.91 -1.49
C TYR A 23 4.82 4.85 -2.14
N CYS A 24 4.16 6.00 -2.23
CA CYS A 24 2.88 6.12 -2.92
C CYS A 24 3.08 6.92 -4.19
N VAL A 25 2.59 6.39 -5.31
CA VAL A 25 2.76 7.06 -6.60
C VAL A 25 2.12 8.45 -6.59
N VAL A 26 1.04 8.61 -5.85
CA VAL A 26 0.31 9.89 -5.81
C VAL A 26 0.89 10.84 -4.76
N TYR A 27 1.18 10.31 -3.57
CA TYR A 27 1.54 11.16 -2.44
C TYR A 27 3.03 11.18 -2.13
N GLY A 28 3.82 10.38 -2.82
CA GLY A 28 5.25 10.30 -2.57
C GLY A 28 5.57 9.39 -1.39
N ASN A 29 6.71 9.64 -0.77
CA ASN A 29 7.15 8.83 0.36
C ASN A 29 6.18 8.94 1.51
N CYS A 30 5.92 7.80 2.15
CA CYS A 30 5.01 7.76 3.27
C CYS A 30 5.43 6.64 4.22
N ARG A 31 4.71 6.51 5.32
CA ARG A 31 4.98 5.48 6.31
C ARG A 31 3.69 4.78 6.66
N LEU A 32 3.82 3.49 6.94
CA LEU A 32 2.68 2.68 7.31
C LEU A 32 2.20 3.09 8.70
N VAL A 33 0.92 3.39 8.82
CA VAL A 33 0.28 3.60 10.12
C VAL A 33 -0.25 2.27 10.64
N GLY A 34 -0.89 1.51 9.75
CA GLY A 34 -1.41 0.21 10.12
C GLY A 34 -2.37 -0.29 9.08
N VAL A 35 -2.89 -1.48 9.34
CA VAL A 35 -3.92 -2.10 8.50
C VAL A 35 -5.13 -2.34 9.38
N ILE A 36 -6.27 -1.76 9.00
CA ILE A 36 -7.48 -1.84 9.80
C ILE A 36 -8.33 -3.00 9.30
N GLU A 37 -8.70 -3.90 10.23
CA GLU A 37 -9.56 -5.04 9.95
C GLU A 37 -9.07 -5.90 8.79
N GLY A 38 -7.76 -5.85 8.53
CA GLY A 38 -7.16 -6.66 7.49
C GLY A 38 -7.41 -6.17 6.07
N ASP A 39 -8.17 -5.10 5.88
CA ASP A 39 -8.61 -4.67 4.58
C ASP A 39 -8.23 -3.25 4.19
N ILE A 40 -7.98 -2.39 5.16
CA ILE A 40 -7.74 -0.97 4.88
C ILE A 40 -6.34 -0.59 5.29
N ILE A 41 -5.57 -0.11 4.33
CA ILE A 41 -4.20 0.30 4.57
C ILE A 41 -4.19 1.78 4.90
N ILE A 42 -3.61 2.14 6.02
CA ILE A 42 -3.51 3.54 6.46
C ILE A 42 -2.04 3.95 6.39
N VAL A 43 -1.79 5.04 5.68
CA VAL A 43 -0.43 5.57 5.54
C VAL A 43 -0.42 7.04 5.91
N LYS A 44 0.76 7.52 6.30
CA LYS A 44 0.96 8.91 6.66
C LYS A 44 2.07 9.47 5.79
N THR A 45 1.79 10.58 5.13
CA THR A 45 2.77 11.22 4.26
C THR A 45 3.78 12.00 5.08
N ILE A 46 4.85 12.45 4.41
CA ILE A 46 5.87 13.25 5.06
C ILE A 46 5.28 14.54 5.60
N GLY A 47 4.30 15.09 4.90
CA GLY A 47 3.63 16.31 5.34
C GLY A 47 2.68 16.11 6.52
N GLY A 48 2.50 14.89 6.97
CA GLY A 48 1.64 14.61 8.11
C GLY A 48 0.20 14.29 7.78
N PHE A 49 -0.12 14.15 6.51
CA PHE A 49 -1.48 13.81 6.08
C PHE A 49 -1.67 12.30 6.10
N ILE A 50 -2.86 11.89 6.49
CA ILE A 50 -3.20 10.48 6.61
C ILE A 50 -4.16 10.11 5.49
N TYR A 51 -3.84 9.01 4.79
CA TYR A 51 -4.65 8.52 3.70
C TYR A 51 -4.93 7.03 3.89
N SER A 52 -6.05 6.58 3.33
CA SER A 52 -6.41 5.18 3.36
C SER A 52 -6.45 4.63 1.94
N LEU A 53 -6.08 3.37 1.82
CA LEU A 53 -6.09 2.64 0.56
C LEU A 53 -6.81 1.33 0.80
N ASP A 54 -7.33 0.73 -0.27
CA ASP A 54 -7.98 -0.56 -0.09
C ASP A 54 -6.93 -1.67 0.07
N LYS A 55 -7.40 -2.89 0.20
CA LYS A 55 -6.48 -4.02 0.47
C LYS A 55 -5.51 -4.29 -0.66
N PHE A 56 -5.79 -3.79 -1.86
CA PHE A 56 -4.90 -3.95 -3.00
C PHE A 56 -3.99 -2.73 -3.18
N GLY A 57 -4.04 -1.78 -2.26
CA GLY A 57 -3.24 -0.56 -2.36
C GLY A 57 -3.79 0.45 -3.32
N LYS A 58 -5.08 0.42 -3.60
CA LYS A 58 -5.73 1.31 -4.54
C LYS A 58 -6.54 2.37 -3.82
N LEU A 59 -6.67 3.54 -4.44
CA LEU A 59 -7.56 4.59 -3.95
C LEU A 59 -8.99 4.36 -4.43
N SER A 60 -9.15 3.63 -5.53
CA SER A 60 -10.44 3.34 -6.12
C SER A 60 -10.42 1.90 -6.59
N LYS A 61 -11.57 1.25 -6.55
CA LYS A 61 -11.63 -0.14 -6.99
C LYS A 61 -11.30 -0.32 -8.47
N TYR A 62 -11.36 0.76 -9.22
CA TYR A 62 -11.01 0.72 -10.64
C TYR A 62 -9.60 1.20 -10.93
N GLY A 63 -8.87 1.58 -9.90
CA GLY A 63 -7.53 2.09 -10.08
C GLY A 63 -6.49 1.00 -10.07
N GLU A 64 -5.24 1.43 -10.04
CA GLU A 64 -4.10 0.54 -9.94
C GLU A 64 -3.51 0.65 -8.55
N CYS A 65 -2.71 -0.33 -8.18
CA CYS A 65 -1.98 -0.26 -6.93
C CYS A 65 -1.07 0.95 -6.93
N LEU A 66 -1.17 1.76 -5.89
CA LEU A 66 -0.42 3.01 -5.80
C LEU A 66 0.63 2.99 -4.69
N ILE A 67 0.64 1.96 -3.86
CA ILE A 67 1.56 1.88 -2.74
C ILE A 67 2.58 0.77 -2.99
N PHE A 68 3.84 1.06 -2.74
CA PHE A 68 4.93 0.14 -3.05
C PHE A 68 5.99 0.19 -1.95
N PRO A 69 6.88 -0.80 -1.91
CA PRO A 69 7.94 -0.79 -0.90
C PRO A 69 8.86 0.42 -1.00
N SER A 70 9.16 0.87 -2.22
CA SER A 70 9.97 2.07 -2.41
C SER A 70 9.72 2.60 -3.81
N LYS A 71 10.27 3.78 -4.08
CA LYS A 71 10.15 4.39 -5.40
C LYS A 71 10.76 3.48 -6.47
N GLU A 72 11.84 2.79 -6.12
CA GLU A 72 12.53 1.91 -7.05
C GLU A 72 11.95 0.51 -7.08
N MET A 73 11.40 0.06 -5.96
CA MET A 73 10.87 -1.29 -5.84
C MET A 73 9.35 -1.23 -5.90
N ARG A 74 8.80 -1.25 -7.09
CA ARG A 74 7.36 -1.17 -7.30
C ARG A 74 6.77 -2.54 -7.59
N ASP A 75 7.07 -3.47 -6.73
CA ASP A 75 6.71 -4.86 -6.95
C ASP A 75 6.48 -5.55 -5.61
N TRP A 76 5.28 -6.09 -5.42
CA TRP A 76 4.96 -6.82 -4.20
C TRP A 76 5.09 -8.33 -4.36
N THR A 77 5.42 -8.81 -5.56
CA THR A 77 5.48 -10.25 -5.78
C THR A 77 6.55 -10.93 -4.92
N LYS A 78 7.58 -10.21 -4.55
CA LYS A 78 8.62 -10.77 -3.68
C LYS A 78 8.12 -11.09 -2.28
N TYR A 79 6.97 -10.55 -1.91
CA TYR A 79 6.44 -10.71 -0.56
C TYR A 79 5.30 -11.72 -0.50
N THR A 80 4.98 -12.34 -1.62
CA THR A 80 3.85 -13.29 -1.68
C THR A 80 4.29 -14.75 -1.80
#